data_3a79f4556ffa041d94607ce564916066
#
_entry.id   3a79f4556ffa041d94607ce564916066
#
_cell.length_a   1.000
_cell.length_b   1.000
_cell.length_c   1.000
_cell.angle_alpha   90.00
_cell.angle_beta   90.00
_cell.angle_gamma   90.00
#
_symmetry.space_group_name_H-M   'P 1'
#
loop_
_entity.id
_entity.type
_entity.pdbx_description
1 polymer ?
#
loop_
_entity_poly.entity_id
_entity_poly.type
_entity_poly.pdbx_seq_one_letter_code
_entity_poly.pdbx_strand_id
1 'polypeptide(L)'
;MSAPNPSASSTSPAGQPHLERRFTMLSATALNMTNMMGAGPFITIPLLMTALGGPQAMLGWLVALVIVICDGMVWSELGAAMPGSGGSFHYLRESFGREKFGRLMGFLFVWQFVLSGPLEIASGYIGFAQYASFLWSGLTRPWVIALVTVVGVINIALLYRRIQSIARITISLWIGTLVTVFAVILTGALNFNSHLAFDFPPGAFNFSLGFFLGLGAATRIGIYDYLGYYDVCYIGEEVQNPGRVIPRSILISTVAVALIYIGVNFSIIGVVPWREFVPADKFPASNFIVSVFMQKIYGGAVATIFTLLVLWTAFGSVFALLLGYSRIPFAAAESGYFFRVFAKLHPTKEFPYVSLIVLGVLSIVAGFFSLGTVIDALIVTRILVQFMGQIVGLILLRRNAPDMERPYRMWLYPIPAVVALLGWIFVFATTQIDVIFFGVGVLALGFAAFLLWSWNTKRWPFGLVEAAS
;
A
#
# COMPACT_ATOMS: atom_id res chain seq x y z
N MET A 1 12.34 -63.92 14.62
CA MET A 1 11.43 -63.54 13.54
C MET A 1 10.30 -62.72 14.15
N SER A 2 10.39 -61.44 14.11
CA SER A 2 9.31 -60.52 14.52
C SER A 2 9.26 -59.41 13.47
N ALA A 3 8.12 -59.30 12.82
CA ALA A 3 7.85 -58.35 11.75
C ALA A 3 7.79 -56.90 12.26
N PRO A 4 8.17 -55.91 11.46
CA PRO A 4 8.08 -54.53 11.82
C PRO A 4 6.65 -54.01 11.70
N ASN A 5 6.25 -53.18 12.66
CA ASN A 5 4.98 -52.53 12.80
C ASN A 5 4.85 -51.41 11.75
N PRO A 6 3.76 -51.30 10.99
CA PRO A 6 3.57 -50.22 10.03
C PRO A 6 3.21 -48.92 10.75
N SER A 7 3.92 -47.85 10.38
CA SER A 7 3.76 -46.48 10.77
C SER A 7 2.29 -46.05 10.82
N ALA A 8 1.89 -45.52 11.96
CA ALA A 8 0.62 -44.82 12.14
C ALA A 8 0.58 -43.57 11.26
N SER A 9 -0.17 -43.64 10.21
CA SER A 9 -0.60 -42.45 9.41
C SER A 9 -1.56 -41.63 10.29
N SER A 10 -1.14 -40.46 10.73
CA SER A 10 -2.01 -39.47 11.35
C SER A 10 -2.98 -38.95 10.28
N THR A 11 -4.18 -39.51 10.25
CA THR A 11 -5.30 -38.96 9.51
C THR A 11 -5.78 -37.72 10.21
N SER A 12 -5.39 -36.54 9.69
CA SER A 12 -6.05 -35.28 9.96
C SER A 12 -7.47 -35.28 9.39
N PRO A 13 -8.44 -34.61 10.02
CA PRO A 13 -9.81 -34.59 9.54
C PRO A 13 -9.88 -33.94 8.15
N ALA A 14 -10.43 -34.69 7.20
CA ALA A 14 -10.74 -34.24 5.85
C ALA A 14 -11.78 -33.12 5.88
N GLY A 15 -11.48 -31.93 5.30
CA GLY A 15 -12.55 -31.01 5.03
C GLY A 15 -12.29 -29.53 4.79
N GLN A 16 -11.05 -29.07 4.68
CA GLN A 16 -10.80 -27.72 4.12
C GLN A 16 -9.75 -27.83 2.99
N PRO A 17 -10.02 -27.26 1.79
CA PRO A 17 -9.01 -27.23 0.75
C PRO A 17 -7.88 -26.28 1.22
N HIS A 18 -6.76 -26.85 1.65
CA HIS A 18 -5.55 -26.09 1.90
C HIS A 18 -5.03 -25.56 0.56
N LEU A 19 -4.87 -24.24 0.47
CA LEU A 19 -4.22 -23.60 -0.68
C LEU A 19 -2.80 -24.15 -0.82
N GLU A 20 -2.41 -24.53 -2.04
CA GLU A 20 -1.06 -25.04 -2.28
C GLU A 20 0.00 -23.94 -2.03
N ARG A 21 1.03 -24.26 -1.25
CA ARG A 21 2.16 -23.36 -0.98
C ARG A 21 3.05 -23.20 -2.19
N ARG A 22 2.75 -22.21 -3.04
CA ARG A 22 3.43 -21.96 -4.33
C ARG A 22 4.44 -20.82 -4.31
N PHE A 23 4.32 -19.88 -3.36
CA PHE A 23 5.18 -18.69 -3.33
C PHE A 23 6.53 -19.00 -2.69
N THR A 24 7.58 -18.97 -3.52
CA THR A 24 8.99 -19.07 -3.11
C THR A 24 9.50 -17.71 -2.62
N MET A 25 10.75 -17.65 -2.13
CA MET A 25 11.43 -16.39 -1.76
C MET A 25 11.39 -15.36 -2.89
N LEU A 26 11.71 -15.77 -4.10
CA LEU A 26 11.77 -14.86 -5.26
C LEU A 26 10.39 -14.32 -5.62
N SER A 27 9.39 -15.20 -5.71
CA SER A 27 8.02 -14.79 -6.06
C SER A 27 7.35 -13.94 -4.98
N ALA A 28 7.62 -14.20 -3.70
CA ALA A 28 7.13 -13.40 -2.58
C ALA A 28 7.77 -12.00 -2.56
N THR A 29 9.10 -11.91 -2.80
CA THR A 29 9.81 -10.63 -2.92
C THR A 29 9.30 -9.85 -4.14
N ALA A 30 9.14 -10.51 -5.28
CA ALA A 30 8.61 -9.89 -6.49
C ALA A 30 7.18 -9.38 -6.31
N LEU A 31 6.33 -10.10 -5.56
CA LEU A 31 4.98 -9.65 -5.25
C LEU A 31 5.00 -8.31 -4.49
N ASN A 32 5.76 -8.23 -3.39
CA ASN A 32 5.87 -6.99 -2.62
C ASN A 32 6.45 -5.85 -3.49
N MET A 33 7.52 -6.13 -4.25
CA MET A 33 8.10 -5.12 -5.14
C MET A 33 7.10 -4.64 -6.18
N THR A 34 6.34 -5.53 -6.80
CA THR A 34 5.33 -5.19 -7.80
C THR A 34 4.24 -4.28 -7.22
N ASN A 35 3.81 -4.54 -5.98
CA ASN A 35 2.78 -3.75 -5.33
C ASN A 35 3.29 -2.38 -4.89
N MET A 36 4.54 -2.28 -4.43
CA MET A 36 5.19 -1.00 -4.16
C MET A 36 5.49 -0.21 -5.46
N MET A 37 5.96 -0.88 -6.51
CA MET A 37 6.41 -0.24 -7.76
C MET A 37 5.24 0.08 -8.70
N GLY A 38 4.36 0.98 -8.26
CA GLY A 38 3.28 1.52 -9.08
C GLY A 38 3.64 2.84 -9.77
N ALA A 39 2.63 3.68 -9.99
CA ALA A 39 2.81 5.03 -10.52
C ALA A 39 3.46 6.00 -9.51
N GLY A 40 3.49 5.60 -8.21
CA GLY A 40 3.96 6.44 -7.09
C GLY A 40 5.21 7.26 -7.40
N PRO A 41 6.37 6.64 -7.66
CA PRO A 41 7.62 7.37 -7.82
C PRO A 41 7.66 8.36 -9.00
N PHE A 42 6.71 8.27 -9.92
CA PHE A 42 6.63 9.20 -11.04
C PHE A 42 5.73 10.41 -10.76
N ILE A 43 4.81 10.29 -9.81
CA ILE A 43 3.80 11.32 -9.50
C ILE A 43 4.06 12.03 -8.18
N THR A 44 4.86 11.45 -7.29
CA THR A 44 5.07 11.96 -5.92
C THR A 44 6.26 12.90 -5.79
N ILE A 45 7.25 12.87 -6.70
CA ILE A 45 8.46 13.69 -6.62
C ILE A 45 8.17 15.19 -6.46
N PRO A 46 7.29 15.81 -7.24
CA PRO A 46 6.97 17.22 -7.07
C PRO A 46 6.31 17.54 -5.73
N LEU A 47 5.43 16.66 -5.24
CA LEU A 47 4.80 16.81 -3.92
C LEU A 47 5.82 16.67 -2.80
N LEU A 48 6.72 15.68 -2.91
CA LEU A 48 7.80 15.46 -1.94
C LEU A 48 8.69 16.70 -1.83
N MET A 49 9.17 17.22 -2.97
CA MET A 49 10.02 18.41 -2.99
C MET A 49 9.28 19.65 -2.50
N THR A 50 7.98 19.77 -2.77
CA THR A 50 7.14 20.88 -2.30
C THR A 50 7.00 20.87 -0.77
N ALA A 51 6.97 19.70 -0.14
CA ALA A 51 6.77 19.57 1.31
C ALA A 51 7.83 20.32 2.15
N LEU A 52 9.08 20.38 1.67
CA LEU A 52 10.18 21.11 2.33
C LEU A 52 10.77 22.24 1.45
N GLY A 53 10.23 22.45 0.25
CA GLY A 53 10.65 23.52 -0.65
C GLY A 53 12.02 23.30 -1.28
N GLY A 54 12.40 22.03 -1.56
CA GLY A 54 13.65 21.70 -2.24
C GLY A 54 14.19 20.30 -1.96
N PRO A 55 15.42 19.97 -2.43
CA PRO A 55 16.01 18.64 -2.35
C PRO A 55 16.17 18.06 -0.94
N GLN A 56 16.22 18.91 0.11
CA GLN A 56 16.22 18.46 1.51
C GLN A 56 15.00 17.61 1.86
N ALA A 57 13.92 17.66 1.08
CA ALA A 57 12.74 16.80 1.22
C ALA A 57 13.07 15.29 1.11
N MET A 58 14.21 14.94 0.50
CA MET A 58 14.71 13.55 0.49
C MET A 58 14.95 12.99 1.90
N LEU A 59 15.13 13.85 2.92
CA LEU A 59 15.17 13.39 4.32
C LEU A 59 13.87 12.72 4.73
N GLY A 60 12.72 13.18 4.22
CA GLY A 60 11.42 12.53 4.46
C GLY A 60 11.38 11.08 3.95
N TRP A 61 12.02 10.82 2.80
CA TRP A 61 12.21 9.47 2.26
C TRP A 61 13.06 8.57 3.16
N LEU A 62 14.14 9.10 3.73
CA LEU A 62 14.99 8.35 4.66
C LEU A 62 14.26 8.05 5.97
N VAL A 63 13.52 9.02 6.50
CA VAL A 63 12.67 8.82 7.70
C VAL A 63 11.58 7.78 7.41
N ALA A 64 10.92 7.87 6.25
CA ALA A 64 9.93 6.88 5.81
C ALA A 64 10.54 5.48 5.72
N LEU A 65 11.75 5.34 5.16
CA LEU A 65 12.46 4.06 5.08
C LEU A 65 12.71 3.45 6.45
N VAL A 66 13.17 4.25 7.42
CA VAL A 66 13.40 3.78 8.80
C VAL A 66 12.10 3.30 9.43
N ILE A 67 11.03 4.07 9.30
CA ILE A 67 9.71 3.69 9.83
C ILE A 67 9.23 2.39 9.19
N VAL A 68 9.29 2.28 7.85
CA VAL A 68 8.80 1.12 7.10
C VAL A 68 9.63 -0.14 7.36
N ILE A 69 10.96 -0.03 7.52
CA ILE A 69 11.79 -1.18 7.91
C ILE A 69 11.40 -1.66 9.31
N CYS A 70 11.27 -0.75 10.28
CA CYS A 70 10.91 -1.09 11.64
C CYS A 70 9.49 -1.70 11.72
N ASP A 71 8.54 -1.12 11.01
CA ASP A 71 7.18 -1.65 10.90
C ASP A 71 7.15 -2.97 10.12
N GLY A 72 7.96 -3.11 9.07
CA GLY A 72 8.15 -4.36 8.33
C GLY A 72 8.64 -5.51 9.19
N MET A 73 9.43 -5.23 10.25
CA MET A 73 9.80 -6.23 11.24
C MET A 73 8.61 -6.67 12.11
N VAL A 74 7.66 -5.76 12.41
CA VAL A 74 6.39 -6.10 13.10
C VAL A 74 5.57 -7.04 12.24
N TRP A 75 5.37 -6.68 10.96
CA TRP A 75 4.67 -7.52 9.98
C TRP A 75 5.34 -8.87 9.80
N SER A 76 6.65 -8.88 9.76
CA SER A 76 7.46 -10.10 9.61
C SER A 76 7.24 -11.08 10.75
N GLU A 77 7.18 -10.59 11.99
CA GLU A 77 6.94 -11.45 13.15
C GLU A 77 5.50 -11.97 13.19
N LEU A 78 4.52 -11.10 12.96
CA LEU A 78 3.11 -11.48 12.92
C LEU A 78 2.84 -12.47 11.78
N GLY A 79 3.37 -12.19 10.58
CA GLY A 79 3.19 -13.06 9.42
C GLY A 79 3.89 -14.42 9.53
N ALA A 80 5.06 -14.47 10.19
CA ALA A 80 5.75 -15.72 10.45
C ALA A 80 5.08 -16.57 11.55
N ALA A 81 4.52 -15.91 12.57
CA ALA A 81 3.84 -16.59 13.68
C ALA A 81 2.43 -17.06 13.32
N MET A 82 1.76 -16.31 12.44
CA MET A 82 0.36 -16.57 12.04
C MET A 82 0.21 -16.53 10.52
N PRO A 83 0.81 -17.48 9.78
CA PRO A 83 0.78 -17.48 8.32
C PRO A 83 -0.60 -17.89 7.82
N GLY A 84 -1.52 -16.91 7.77
CA GLY A 84 -2.89 -17.07 7.31
C GLY A 84 -3.21 -16.11 6.16
N SER A 85 -4.36 -16.29 5.54
CA SER A 85 -4.90 -15.33 4.58
C SER A 85 -5.55 -14.14 5.29
N GLY A 86 -5.41 -12.93 4.73
CA GLY A 86 -6.07 -11.72 5.25
C GLY A 86 -5.18 -10.77 6.04
N GLY A 87 -3.90 -11.10 6.30
CA GLY A 87 -2.92 -10.17 6.86
C GLY A 87 -3.40 -9.45 8.13
N SER A 88 -3.46 -8.10 8.11
CA SER A 88 -3.88 -7.27 9.26
C SER A 88 -5.20 -7.69 9.89
N PHE A 89 -6.19 -8.08 9.08
CA PHE A 89 -7.46 -8.58 9.59
C PHE A 89 -7.24 -9.75 10.55
N HIS A 90 -6.45 -10.73 10.12
CA HIS A 90 -6.13 -11.91 10.89
C HIS A 90 -5.31 -11.57 12.14
N TYR A 91 -4.27 -10.75 11.98
CA TYR A 91 -3.37 -10.39 13.09
C TYR A 91 -4.06 -9.59 14.19
N LEU A 92 -4.86 -8.59 13.84
CA LEU A 92 -5.61 -7.80 14.80
C LEU A 92 -6.66 -8.65 15.53
N ARG A 93 -7.36 -9.53 14.81
CA ARG A 93 -8.32 -10.45 15.42
C ARG A 93 -7.68 -11.33 16.48
N GLU A 94 -6.55 -11.95 16.16
CA GLU A 94 -5.87 -12.87 17.07
C GLU A 94 -5.21 -12.13 18.24
N SER A 95 -4.53 -11.03 17.98
CA SER A 95 -3.78 -10.28 18.99
C SER A 95 -4.66 -9.64 20.06
N PHE A 96 -5.87 -9.20 19.71
CA PHE A 96 -6.82 -8.55 20.61
C PHE A 96 -7.90 -9.51 21.17
N GLY A 97 -7.82 -10.82 20.82
CA GLY A 97 -8.76 -11.86 21.26
C GLY A 97 -10.00 -11.96 20.39
N ARG A 98 -10.16 -13.12 19.73
CA ARG A 98 -11.11 -13.40 18.64
C ARG A 98 -12.56 -12.95 18.91
N GLU A 99 -13.04 -13.16 20.15
CA GLU A 99 -14.46 -13.06 20.47
C GLU A 99 -14.91 -11.67 20.93
N LYS A 100 -13.96 -10.80 21.32
CA LYS A 100 -14.25 -9.48 21.91
C LYS A 100 -13.59 -8.37 21.09
N PHE A 101 -12.53 -7.79 21.65
CA PHE A 101 -11.82 -6.67 21.01
C PHE A 101 -11.21 -7.02 19.65
N GLY A 102 -10.78 -8.25 19.45
CA GLY A 102 -10.28 -8.71 18.16
C GLY A 102 -11.35 -8.67 17.07
N ARG A 103 -12.63 -8.89 17.44
CA ARG A 103 -13.77 -8.73 16.53
C ARG A 103 -13.97 -7.28 16.11
N LEU A 104 -13.87 -6.35 17.06
CA LEU A 104 -13.92 -4.92 16.81
C LEU A 104 -12.74 -4.48 15.93
N MET A 105 -11.52 -4.86 16.29
CA MET A 105 -10.32 -4.45 15.56
C MET A 105 -10.29 -5.01 14.13
N GLY A 106 -10.71 -6.26 13.94
CA GLY A 106 -10.85 -6.85 12.62
C GLY A 106 -11.91 -6.14 11.77
N PHE A 107 -13.07 -5.80 12.35
CA PHE A 107 -14.10 -5.03 11.67
C PHE A 107 -13.60 -3.62 11.29
N LEU A 108 -12.99 -2.90 12.24
CA LEU A 108 -12.47 -1.55 11.99
C LEU A 108 -11.36 -1.54 10.93
N PHE A 109 -10.53 -2.59 10.88
CA PHE A 109 -9.55 -2.74 9.82
C PHE A 109 -10.22 -2.83 8.45
N VAL A 110 -11.21 -3.69 8.29
CA VAL A 110 -11.91 -3.84 7.00
C VAL A 110 -12.71 -2.58 6.65
N TRP A 111 -13.35 -1.96 7.64
CA TRP A 111 -14.09 -0.72 7.47
C TRP A 111 -13.18 0.41 6.92
N GLN A 112 -12.05 0.66 7.58
CA GLN A 112 -11.11 1.67 7.11
C GLN A 112 -10.50 1.28 5.76
N PHE A 113 -10.31 -0.02 5.50
CA PHE A 113 -9.73 -0.50 4.25
C PHE A 113 -10.67 -0.29 3.05
N VAL A 114 -11.98 -0.46 3.23
CA VAL A 114 -13.00 -0.18 2.19
C VAL A 114 -12.96 1.29 1.74
N LEU A 115 -12.44 2.20 2.58
CA LEU A 115 -12.24 3.61 2.23
C LEU A 115 -10.81 3.88 1.77
N SER A 116 -9.81 3.39 2.48
CA SER A 116 -8.40 3.67 2.20
C SER A 116 -7.86 2.95 0.95
N GLY A 117 -8.31 1.74 0.67
CA GLY A 117 -7.95 1.02 -0.55
C GLY A 117 -8.34 1.77 -1.83
N PRO A 118 -9.59 2.24 -1.95
CA PRO A 118 -10.00 3.13 -3.04
C PRO A 118 -9.18 4.40 -3.19
N LEU A 119 -8.73 5.03 -2.10
CA LEU A 119 -7.85 6.21 -2.16
C LEU A 119 -6.50 5.87 -2.81
N GLU A 120 -5.93 4.72 -2.48
CA GLU A 120 -4.68 4.27 -3.08
C GLU A 120 -4.84 3.98 -4.58
N ILE A 121 -5.91 3.31 -4.98
CA ILE A 121 -6.23 3.07 -6.40
C ILE A 121 -6.47 4.40 -7.14
N ALA A 122 -7.17 5.34 -6.51
CA ALA A 122 -7.47 6.67 -7.07
C ALA A 122 -6.21 7.48 -7.39
N SER A 123 -5.16 7.36 -6.58
CA SER A 123 -3.89 8.05 -6.84
C SER A 123 -3.29 7.67 -8.19
N GLY A 124 -3.42 6.40 -8.59
CA GLY A 124 -3.02 5.96 -9.92
C GLY A 124 -3.89 6.51 -11.05
N TYR A 125 -5.22 6.67 -10.86
CA TYR A 125 -6.09 7.35 -11.83
C TYR A 125 -5.75 8.83 -11.96
N ILE A 126 -5.45 9.50 -10.84
CA ILE A 126 -5.01 10.90 -10.84
C ILE A 126 -3.69 11.02 -11.59
N GLY A 127 -2.70 10.16 -11.28
CA GLY A 127 -1.43 10.12 -11.99
C GLY A 127 -1.59 9.86 -13.48
N PHE A 128 -2.47 8.95 -13.87
CA PHE A 128 -2.81 8.72 -15.27
C PHE A 128 -3.32 10.00 -15.95
N ALA A 129 -4.26 10.71 -15.33
CA ALA A 129 -4.79 11.95 -15.89
C ALA A 129 -3.75 13.07 -15.92
N GLN A 130 -2.89 13.18 -14.92
CA GLN A 130 -1.77 14.12 -14.88
C GLN A 130 -0.82 13.90 -16.05
N TYR A 131 -0.35 12.69 -16.30
CA TYR A 131 0.53 12.40 -17.43
C TYR A 131 -0.18 12.50 -18.79
N ALA A 132 -1.47 12.21 -18.87
CA ALA A 132 -2.24 12.43 -20.09
C ALA A 132 -2.28 13.91 -20.49
N SER A 133 -2.17 14.85 -19.55
CA SER A 133 -2.12 16.30 -19.83
C SER A 133 -0.85 16.73 -20.58
N PHE A 134 0.22 15.93 -20.56
CA PHE A 134 1.40 16.16 -21.43
C PHE A 134 1.06 15.92 -22.91
N LEU A 135 0.26 14.90 -23.19
CA LEU A 135 -0.16 14.56 -24.56
C LEU A 135 -1.30 15.44 -25.06
N TRP A 136 -2.11 15.93 -24.14
CA TRP A 136 -3.29 16.74 -24.44
C TRP A 136 -3.31 18.01 -23.58
N SER A 137 -2.66 19.07 -24.08
CA SER A 137 -2.50 20.34 -23.36
C SER A 137 -3.81 21.09 -23.06
N GLY A 138 -4.91 20.74 -23.73
CA GLY A 138 -6.27 21.29 -23.51
C GLY A 138 -7.11 20.52 -22.49
N LEU A 139 -6.51 19.65 -21.66
CA LEU A 139 -7.24 18.82 -20.71
C LEU A 139 -7.79 19.67 -19.55
N THR A 140 -9.05 20.08 -19.65
CA THR A 140 -9.75 20.81 -18.59
C THR A 140 -10.32 19.86 -17.53
N ARG A 141 -10.70 20.39 -16.36
CA ARG A 141 -11.23 19.58 -15.25
C ARG A 141 -12.37 18.62 -15.64
N PRO A 142 -13.38 18.99 -16.46
CA PRO A 142 -14.40 18.03 -16.91
C PRO A 142 -13.82 16.84 -17.68
N TRP A 143 -12.83 17.10 -18.54
CA TRP A 143 -12.14 16.04 -19.29
C TRP A 143 -11.27 15.15 -18.42
N VAL A 144 -10.63 15.71 -17.37
CA VAL A 144 -9.91 14.92 -16.34
C VAL A 144 -10.89 13.96 -15.64
N ILE A 145 -12.05 14.46 -15.20
CA ILE A 145 -13.09 13.65 -14.56
C ILE A 145 -13.59 12.55 -15.52
N ALA A 146 -13.84 12.89 -16.77
CA ALA A 146 -14.25 11.91 -17.79
C ALA A 146 -13.17 10.83 -18.00
N LEU A 147 -11.90 11.23 -18.10
CA LEU A 147 -10.78 10.32 -18.31
C LEU A 147 -10.61 9.36 -17.11
N VAL A 148 -10.61 9.87 -15.88
CA VAL A 148 -10.56 9.07 -14.64
C VAL A 148 -11.73 8.07 -14.61
N THR A 149 -12.93 8.53 -14.96
CA THR A 149 -14.13 7.66 -14.99
C THR A 149 -13.97 6.56 -16.04
N VAL A 150 -13.56 6.91 -17.25
CA VAL A 150 -13.37 5.93 -18.34
C VAL A 150 -12.32 4.88 -17.98
N VAL A 151 -11.15 5.33 -17.48
CA VAL A 151 -10.07 4.42 -17.08
C VAL A 151 -10.53 3.52 -15.93
N GLY A 152 -11.24 4.07 -14.95
CA GLY A 152 -11.79 3.29 -13.83
C GLY A 152 -12.81 2.26 -14.28
N VAL A 153 -13.75 2.63 -15.15
CA VAL A 153 -14.74 1.71 -15.72
C VAL A 153 -14.07 0.61 -16.54
N ILE A 154 -13.06 0.94 -17.35
CA ILE A 154 -12.27 -0.06 -18.11
C ILE A 154 -11.60 -1.03 -17.15
N ASN A 155 -10.98 -0.57 -16.06
CA ASN A 155 -10.36 -1.45 -15.07
C ASN A 155 -11.38 -2.41 -14.44
N ILE A 156 -12.54 -1.90 -13.99
CA ILE A 156 -13.61 -2.73 -13.45
C ILE A 156 -14.07 -3.76 -14.50
N ALA A 157 -14.30 -3.34 -15.73
CA ALA A 157 -14.77 -4.21 -16.81
C ALA A 157 -13.76 -5.30 -17.18
N LEU A 158 -12.46 -4.96 -17.19
CA LEU A 158 -11.40 -5.94 -17.44
C LEU A 158 -11.27 -6.97 -16.32
N LEU A 159 -11.43 -6.54 -15.07
CA LEU A 159 -11.40 -7.43 -13.90
C LEU A 159 -12.69 -8.25 -13.76
N TYR A 160 -13.78 -7.84 -14.42
CA TYR A 160 -15.04 -8.59 -14.47
C TYR A 160 -14.97 -9.81 -15.40
N ARG A 161 -13.75 -10.34 -15.67
CA ARG A 161 -13.46 -11.49 -16.52
C ARG A 161 -12.96 -12.68 -15.70
N ARG A 162 -12.73 -13.82 -16.37
CA ARG A 162 -12.13 -15.01 -15.75
C ARG A 162 -10.65 -14.80 -15.42
N ILE A 163 -10.21 -15.29 -14.28
CA ILE A 163 -8.85 -15.12 -13.69
C ILE A 163 -7.70 -15.48 -14.64
N GLN A 164 -7.88 -16.48 -15.52
CA GLN A 164 -6.81 -16.96 -16.42
C GLN A 164 -6.29 -15.90 -17.42
N SER A 165 -7.15 -14.97 -17.84
CA SER A 165 -6.75 -13.85 -18.73
C SER A 165 -6.03 -12.72 -17.96
N ILE A 166 -6.29 -12.60 -16.67
CA ILE A 166 -5.78 -11.52 -15.80
C ILE A 166 -4.27 -11.67 -15.60
N ALA A 167 -3.77 -12.88 -15.37
CA ALA A 167 -2.35 -13.14 -15.11
C ALA A 167 -1.42 -12.65 -16.24
N ARG A 168 -1.82 -12.86 -17.51
CA ARG A 168 -1.03 -12.39 -18.67
C ARG A 168 -0.97 -10.87 -18.75
N ILE A 169 -2.10 -10.20 -18.46
CA ILE A 169 -2.17 -8.74 -18.44
C ILE A 169 -1.25 -8.21 -17.35
N THR A 170 -1.32 -8.77 -16.13
CA THR A 170 -0.49 -8.34 -14.99
C THR A 170 1.01 -8.46 -15.30
N ILE A 171 1.46 -9.56 -15.88
CA ILE A 171 2.86 -9.76 -16.25
C ILE A 171 3.31 -8.73 -17.29
N SER A 172 2.50 -8.49 -18.32
CA SER A 172 2.81 -7.49 -19.35
C SER A 172 2.93 -6.09 -18.77
N LEU A 173 2.01 -5.72 -17.87
CA LEU A 173 2.01 -4.44 -17.20
C LEU A 173 3.26 -4.26 -16.32
N TRP A 174 3.67 -5.29 -15.59
CA TRP A 174 4.84 -5.28 -14.74
C TRP A 174 6.16 -5.12 -15.53
N ILE A 175 6.30 -5.81 -16.65
CA ILE A 175 7.47 -5.65 -17.53
C ILE A 175 7.59 -4.20 -18.00
N GLY A 176 6.49 -3.57 -18.41
CA GLY A 176 6.48 -2.16 -18.80
C GLY A 176 6.93 -1.22 -17.67
N THR A 177 6.50 -1.49 -16.44
CA THR A 177 6.93 -0.73 -15.25
C THR A 177 8.44 -0.84 -15.04
N LEU A 178 9.00 -2.05 -15.08
CA LEU A 178 10.44 -2.26 -14.91
C LEU A 178 11.26 -1.55 -15.99
N VAL A 179 10.83 -1.64 -17.24
CA VAL A 179 11.50 -0.96 -18.37
C VAL A 179 11.48 0.55 -18.14
N THR A 180 10.35 1.13 -17.74
CA THR A 180 10.22 2.56 -17.48
C THR A 180 11.15 3.02 -16.37
N VAL A 181 11.15 2.35 -15.23
CA VAL A 181 11.96 2.67 -14.06
C VAL A 181 13.46 2.58 -14.39
N PHE A 182 13.86 1.48 -15.02
CA PHE A 182 15.27 1.25 -15.39
C PHE A 182 15.78 2.30 -16.38
N ALA A 183 14.96 2.64 -17.37
CA ALA A 183 15.31 3.64 -18.36
C ALA A 183 15.43 5.05 -17.74
N VAL A 184 14.56 5.42 -16.79
CA VAL A 184 14.67 6.69 -16.06
C VAL A 184 15.97 6.74 -15.25
N ILE A 185 16.29 5.68 -14.49
CA ILE A 185 17.52 5.62 -13.69
C ILE A 185 18.77 5.68 -14.59
N LEU A 186 18.81 4.90 -15.66
CA LEU A 186 19.93 4.87 -16.58
C LEU A 186 20.14 6.24 -17.23
N THR A 187 19.07 6.85 -17.74
CA THR A 187 19.12 8.18 -18.34
C THR A 187 19.60 9.23 -17.34
N GLY A 188 19.09 9.18 -16.10
CA GLY A 188 19.54 10.08 -15.05
C GLY A 188 21.01 9.90 -14.68
N ALA A 189 21.46 8.66 -14.54
CA ALA A 189 22.86 8.37 -14.23
C ALA A 189 23.84 8.91 -15.29
N LEU A 190 23.44 8.82 -16.57
CA LEU A 190 24.27 9.30 -17.70
C LEU A 190 24.29 10.85 -17.83
N ASN A 191 23.28 11.54 -17.28
CA ASN A 191 23.12 13.01 -17.40
C ASN A 191 23.10 13.72 -16.05
N PHE A 192 23.58 13.08 -14.99
CA PHE A 192 23.50 13.57 -13.63
C PHE A 192 24.35 14.82 -13.39
N ASN A 193 23.73 15.85 -12.85
CA ASN A 193 24.38 17.07 -12.40
C ASN A 193 24.22 17.24 -10.87
N SER A 194 25.30 17.04 -10.15
CA SER A 194 25.30 17.16 -8.68
C SER A 194 24.93 18.55 -8.18
N HIS A 195 25.28 19.62 -8.93
CA HIS A 195 24.90 20.98 -8.56
C HIS A 195 23.39 21.22 -8.58
N LEU A 196 22.65 20.52 -9.44
CA LEU A 196 21.18 20.55 -9.45
C LEU A 196 20.59 19.70 -8.33
N ALA A 197 21.11 18.50 -8.14
CA ALA A 197 20.59 17.55 -7.14
C ALA A 197 20.76 18.04 -5.71
N PHE A 198 21.81 18.83 -5.43
CA PHE A 198 22.13 19.37 -4.10
C PHE A 198 22.01 20.89 -4.01
N ASP A 199 21.22 21.50 -4.91
CA ASP A 199 20.91 22.94 -4.87
C ASP A 199 19.89 23.24 -3.74
N PHE A 200 20.40 23.26 -2.51
CA PHE A 200 19.56 23.54 -1.35
C PHE A 200 19.24 25.05 -1.26
N PRO A 201 17.97 25.42 -0.97
CA PRO A 201 17.61 26.80 -0.72
C PRO A 201 18.24 27.33 0.57
N PRO A 202 18.43 28.65 0.69
CA PRO A 202 18.90 29.25 1.94
C PRO A 202 18.01 28.84 3.12
N GLY A 203 18.61 28.38 4.22
CA GLY A 203 17.87 27.92 5.40
C GLY A 203 17.22 26.53 5.28
N ALA A 204 17.59 25.73 4.28
CA ALA A 204 17.06 24.38 4.04
C ALA A 204 17.08 23.47 5.29
N PHE A 205 18.06 23.64 6.16
CA PHE A 205 18.26 22.85 7.38
C PHE A 205 18.02 23.68 8.65
N ASN A 206 17.16 24.69 8.59
CA ASN A 206 16.70 25.40 9.78
C ASN A 206 15.64 24.53 10.47
N PHE A 207 15.99 23.86 11.56
CA PHE A 207 15.16 22.91 12.30
C PHE A 207 14.06 23.64 13.12
N SER A 208 13.24 24.42 12.44
CA SER A 208 12.05 25.09 12.99
C SER A 208 10.85 24.13 13.04
N LEU A 209 9.76 24.57 13.70
CA LEU A 209 8.48 23.83 13.65
C LEU A 209 8.02 23.60 12.20
N GLY A 210 8.18 24.61 11.33
CA GLY A 210 7.84 24.48 9.91
C GLY A 210 8.65 23.39 9.20
N PHE A 211 9.94 23.25 9.52
CA PHE A 211 10.77 22.15 9.01
C PHE A 211 10.22 20.79 9.43
N PHE A 212 9.87 20.59 10.70
CA PHE A 212 9.35 19.30 11.17
C PHE A 212 7.95 18.98 10.60
N LEU A 213 7.10 19.99 10.41
CA LEU A 213 5.81 19.80 9.72
C LEU A 213 6.01 19.40 8.25
N GLY A 214 6.93 20.08 7.55
CA GLY A 214 7.32 19.72 6.17
C GLY A 214 7.98 18.35 6.10
N LEU A 215 8.83 17.99 7.05
CA LEU A 215 9.45 16.67 7.13
C LEU A 215 8.39 15.57 7.31
N GLY A 216 7.39 15.81 8.17
CA GLY A 216 6.27 14.89 8.33
C GLY A 216 5.44 14.74 7.06
N ALA A 217 5.17 15.81 6.33
CA ALA A 217 4.51 15.78 5.04
C ALA A 217 5.34 14.99 3.99
N ALA A 218 6.64 15.26 3.89
CA ALA A 218 7.55 14.51 3.03
C ALA A 218 7.62 13.02 3.42
N THR A 219 7.62 12.72 4.72
CA THR A 219 7.61 11.34 5.24
C THR A 219 6.32 10.61 4.85
N ARG A 220 5.14 11.26 4.92
CA ARG A 220 3.87 10.67 4.45
C ARG A 220 3.92 10.27 2.99
N ILE A 221 4.47 11.14 2.15
CA ILE A 221 4.63 10.87 0.72
C ILE A 221 5.59 9.69 0.51
N GLY A 222 6.72 9.66 1.21
CA GLY A 222 7.64 8.53 1.17
C GLY A 222 7.01 7.22 1.63
N ILE A 223 6.21 7.23 2.71
CA ILE A 223 5.48 6.05 3.18
C ILE A 223 4.47 5.58 2.14
N TYR A 224 3.73 6.51 1.51
CA TYR A 224 2.80 6.17 0.43
C TYR A 224 3.49 5.35 -0.67
N ASP A 225 4.67 5.75 -1.08
CA ASP A 225 5.42 5.06 -2.11
C ASP A 225 5.96 3.67 -1.68
N TYR A 226 6.08 3.43 -0.37
CA TYR A 226 6.43 2.11 0.17
C TYR A 226 5.23 1.20 0.43
N LEU A 227 3.97 1.66 0.30
CA LEU A 227 2.81 0.80 0.55
C LEU A 227 2.87 -0.47 -0.33
N GLY A 228 2.52 -1.61 0.27
CA GLY A 228 2.65 -2.92 -0.38
C GLY A 228 3.84 -3.77 0.10
N TYR A 229 4.77 -3.23 0.93
CA TYR A 229 5.89 -4.01 1.47
C TYR A 229 5.45 -5.22 2.30
N TYR A 230 4.23 -5.20 2.80
CA TYR A 230 3.62 -6.24 3.64
C TYR A 230 2.66 -7.17 2.91
N ASP A 231 2.44 -7.01 1.61
CA ASP A 231 1.34 -7.68 0.90
C ASP A 231 1.51 -9.20 0.82
N VAL A 232 2.74 -9.71 0.93
CA VAL A 232 2.99 -11.15 1.11
C VAL A 232 2.27 -11.73 2.33
N CYS A 233 1.99 -10.91 3.36
CA CYS A 233 1.25 -11.33 4.54
C CYS A 233 -0.23 -11.62 4.26
N TYR A 234 -0.81 -11.04 3.21
CA TYR A 234 -2.20 -11.31 2.83
C TYR A 234 -2.41 -12.69 2.21
N ILE A 235 -1.32 -13.30 1.74
CA ILE A 235 -1.30 -14.63 1.12
C ILE A 235 -0.43 -15.63 1.90
N GLY A 236 -0.27 -15.43 3.22
CA GLY A 236 0.65 -16.21 4.05
C GLY A 236 0.46 -17.73 3.98
N GLU A 237 -0.75 -18.22 3.73
CA GLU A 237 -1.07 -19.64 3.55
C GLU A 237 -0.42 -20.25 2.30
N GLU A 238 -0.26 -19.45 1.24
CA GLU A 238 0.31 -19.89 -0.04
C GLU A 238 1.84 -19.80 -0.08
N VAL A 239 2.47 -19.28 0.99
CA VAL A 239 3.93 -19.07 1.07
C VAL A 239 4.62 -20.34 1.54
N GLN A 240 5.69 -20.74 0.82
CA GLN A 240 6.56 -21.84 1.23
C GLN A 240 7.43 -21.40 2.42
N ASN A 241 7.53 -22.25 3.47
CA ASN A 241 8.31 -21.92 4.66
C ASN A 241 8.06 -20.48 5.17
N PRO A 242 6.82 -20.12 5.52
CA PRO A 242 6.42 -18.73 5.81
C PRO A 242 7.28 -18.07 6.89
N GLY A 243 7.72 -18.82 7.90
CA GLY A 243 8.60 -18.35 8.97
C GLY A 243 9.96 -17.79 8.49
N ARG A 244 10.40 -18.15 7.28
CA ARG A 244 11.65 -17.65 6.66
C ARG A 244 11.38 -16.74 5.46
N VAL A 245 10.42 -17.09 4.63
CA VAL A 245 10.16 -16.40 3.38
C VAL A 245 9.51 -15.04 3.63
N ILE A 246 8.47 -14.97 4.48
CA ILE A 246 7.78 -13.71 4.76
C ILE A 246 8.73 -12.63 5.29
N PRO A 247 9.51 -12.86 6.37
CA PRO A 247 10.41 -11.84 6.90
C PRO A 247 11.47 -11.36 5.90
N ARG A 248 12.08 -12.30 5.19
CA ARG A 248 13.13 -11.97 4.22
C ARG A 248 12.58 -11.24 3.00
N SER A 249 11.42 -11.66 2.49
CA SER A 249 10.80 -11.00 1.34
C SER A 249 10.41 -9.55 1.67
N ILE A 250 9.86 -9.29 2.86
CA ILE A 250 9.54 -7.92 3.31
C ILE A 250 10.80 -7.05 3.35
N LEU A 251 11.84 -7.50 4.03
CA LEU A 251 13.06 -6.69 4.19
C LEU A 251 13.80 -6.49 2.87
N ILE A 252 13.97 -7.54 2.07
CA ILE A 252 14.66 -7.45 0.78
C ILE A 252 13.89 -6.55 -0.19
N SER A 253 12.58 -6.73 -0.31
CA SER A 253 11.77 -5.90 -1.21
C SER A 253 11.76 -4.44 -0.79
N THR A 254 11.65 -4.14 0.51
CA THR A 254 11.67 -2.77 1.02
C THR A 254 13.00 -2.08 0.70
N VAL A 255 14.14 -2.73 0.97
CA VAL A 255 15.46 -2.15 0.69
C VAL A 255 15.69 -2.01 -0.82
N ALA A 256 15.32 -3.02 -1.62
CA ALA A 256 15.48 -2.96 -3.07
C ALA A 256 14.66 -1.82 -3.68
N VAL A 257 13.39 -1.66 -3.27
CA VAL A 257 12.54 -0.57 -3.74
C VAL A 257 13.05 0.79 -3.26
N ALA A 258 13.56 0.88 -2.02
CA ALA A 258 14.18 2.10 -1.52
C ALA A 258 15.34 2.57 -2.42
N LEU A 259 16.24 1.66 -2.78
CA LEU A 259 17.36 1.97 -3.67
C LEU A 259 16.90 2.42 -5.07
N ILE A 260 15.90 1.72 -5.62
CA ILE A 260 15.30 2.09 -6.91
C ILE A 260 14.69 3.50 -6.85
N TYR A 261 13.91 3.79 -5.83
CA TYR A 261 13.21 5.07 -5.72
C TYR A 261 14.13 6.24 -5.39
N ILE A 262 15.12 6.02 -4.54
CA ILE A 262 16.20 6.99 -4.35
C ILE A 262 16.89 7.26 -5.70
N GLY A 263 17.19 6.22 -6.47
CA GLY A 263 17.75 6.34 -7.80
C GLY A 263 16.87 7.16 -8.76
N VAL A 264 15.55 6.90 -8.81
CA VAL A 264 14.60 7.66 -9.66
C VAL A 264 14.55 9.13 -9.23
N ASN A 265 14.41 9.39 -7.91
CA ASN A 265 14.34 10.76 -7.40
C ASN A 265 15.62 11.54 -7.75
N PHE A 266 16.82 11.00 -7.45
CA PHE A 266 18.06 11.66 -7.78
C PHE A 266 18.28 11.82 -9.28
N SER A 267 17.84 10.86 -10.10
CA SER A 267 17.90 10.99 -11.56
C SER A 267 17.13 12.21 -12.04
N ILE A 268 15.94 12.45 -11.51
CA ILE A 268 15.09 13.55 -11.94
C ILE A 268 15.62 14.89 -11.42
N ILE A 269 15.94 15.01 -10.12
CA ILE A 269 16.43 16.28 -9.56
C ILE A 269 17.87 16.62 -9.99
N GLY A 270 18.63 15.63 -10.46
CA GLY A 270 19.95 15.83 -11.06
C GLY A 270 19.92 16.34 -12.49
N VAL A 271 18.75 16.39 -13.13
CA VAL A 271 18.59 16.86 -14.52
C VAL A 271 17.62 18.03 -14.62
N VAL A 272 16.51 17.96 -13.87
CA VAL A 272 15.50 19.02 -13.87
C VAL A 272 15.66 19.86 -12.60
N PRO A 273 15.99 21.15 -12.71
CA PRO A 273 16.04 22.04 -11.56
C PRO A 273 14.73 22.02 -10.78
N TRP A 274 14.79 21.76 -9.47
CA TRP A 274 13.58 21.63 -8.65
C TRP A 274 12.69 22.88 -8.68
N ARG A 275 13.25 24.06 -8.94
CA ARG A 275 12.51 25.32 -9.06
C ARG A 275 11.58 25.38 -10.26
N GLU A 276 11.71 24.47 -11.22
CA GLU A 276 10.83 24.41 -12.40
C GLU A 276 9.53 23.64 -12.13
N PHE A 277 9.44 22.90 -11.00
CA PHE A 277 8.27 22.10 -10.64
C PHE A 277 7.84 22.24 -9.16
N VAL A 278 8.47 23.12 -8.40
CA VAL A 278 8.14 23.39 -6.98
C VAL A 278 7.79 24.86 -6.81
N PRO A 279 6.66 25.18 -6.16
CA PRO A 279 5.65 24.28 -5.60
C PRO A 279 4.77 23.60 -6.68
N ALA A 280 4.34 22.36 -6.40
CA ALA A 280 3.68 21.49 -7.36
C ALA A 280 2.34 22.03 -7.91
N ASP A 281 1.64 22.84 -7.13
CA ASP A 281 0.37 23.47 -7.51
C ASP A 281 0.50 24.64 -8.50
N LYS A 282 1.69 25.23 -8.62
CA LYS A 282 1.96 26.40 -9.49
C LYS A 282 2.56 26.06 -10.83
N PHE A 283 3.23 24.92 -10.93
CA PHE A 283 3.95 24.55 -12.15
C PHE A 283 3.31 23.34 -12.86
N PRO A 284 2.82 23.50 -14.11
CA PRO A 284 2.27 22.36 -14.88
C PRO A 284 3.25 21.19 -15.04
N ALA A 285 4.56 21.46 -15.08
CA ALA A 285 5.61 20.44 -15.17
C ALA A 285 5.55 19.41 -14.05
N SER A 286 5.02 19.78 -12.88
CA SER A 286 4.82 18.88 -11.75
C SER A 286 3.90 17.71 -12.05
N ASN A 287 2.94 17.87 -12.95
CA ASN A 287 2.00 16.81 -13.29
C ASN A 287 2.61 15.68 -14.13
N PHE A 288 3.73 15.95 -14.82
CA PHE A 288 4.36 14.99 -15.75
C PHE A 288 5.88 15.11 -15.75
N ILE A 289 6.48 15.11 -14.54
CA ILE A 289 7.91 15.39 -14.33
C ILE A 289 8.85 14.48 -15.11
N VAL A 290 8.51 13.18 -15.28
CA VAL A 290 9.32 12.24 -16.08
C VAL A 290 9.28 12.62 -17.57
N SER A 291 8.16 13.10 -18.07
CA SER A 291 8.05 13.59 -19.45
C SER A 291 8.94 14.81 -19.67
N VAL A 292 8.92 15.77 -18.72
CA VAL A 292 9.81 16.95 -18.74
C VAL A 292 11.29 16.53 -18.67
N PHE A 293 11.62 15.61 -17.81
CA PHE A 293 12.97 15.04 -17.69
C PHE A 293 13.46 14.44 -19.01
N MET A 294 12.65 13.58 -19.65
CA MET A 294 12.98 12.99 -20.95
C MET A 294 13.04 14.00 -22.08
N GLN A 295 12.14 15.00 -22.05
CA GLN A 295 12.12 16.07 -23.04
C GLN A 295 13.39 16.91 -23.02
N LYS A 296 13.92 17.21 -21.84
CA LYS A 296 15.16 17.99 -21.71
C LYS A 296 16.38 17.29 -22.29
N ILE A 297 16.42 15.94 -22.21
CA ILE A 297 17.58 15.16 -22.65
C ILE A 297 17.46 14.73 -24.10
N TYR A 298 16.31 14.21 -24.49
CA TYR A 298 16.12 13.53 -25.78
C TYR A 298 15.09 14.19 -26.70
N GLY A 299 14.42 15.25 -26.24
CA GLY A 299 13.39 15.96 -27.02
C GLY A 299 11.98 15.34 -26.93
N GLY A 300 11.03 15.96 -27.61
CA GLY A 300 9.60 15.69 -27.46
C GLY A 300 9.16 14.29 -27.88
N ALA A 301 9.75 13.72 -28.93
CA ALA A 301 9.38 12.38 -29.39
C ALA A 301 9.63 11.30 -28.33
N VAL A 302 10.82 11.33 -27.70
CA VAL A 302 11.17 10.39 -26.60
C VAL A 302 10.31 10.67 -25.38
N ALA A 303 10.07 11.94 -25.03
CA ALA A 303 9.18 12.30 -23.92
C ALA A 303 7.76 11.73 -24.12
N THR A 304 7.23 11.76 -25.34
CA THR A 304 5.94 11.16 -25.68
C THR A 304 5.92 9.65 -25.44
N ILE A 305 6.98 8.92 -25.87
CA ILE A 305 7.09 7.47 -25.63
C ILE A 305 7.12 7.18 -24.14
N PHE A 306 7.92 7.92 -23.36
CA PHE A 306 7.98 7.74 -21.92
C PHE A 306 6.68 8.12 -21.21
N THR A 307 5.96 9.12 -21.68
CA THR A 307 4.62 9.44 -21.18
C THR A 307 3.69 8.24 -21.36
N LEU A 308 3.69 7.61 -22.53
CA LEU A 308 2.89 6.39 -22.77
C LEU A 308 3.30 5.23 -21.86
N LEU A 309 4.59 5.07 -21.59
CA LEU A 309 5.08 4.05 -20.63
C LEU A 309 4.62 4.35 -19.19
N VAL A 310 4.63 5.61 -18.77
CA VAL A 310 4.11 5.99 -17.45
C VAL A 310 2.60 5.79 -17.36
N LEU A 311 1.84 6.14 -18.41
CA LEU A 311 0.41 5.84 -18.50
C LEU A 311 0.14 4.33 -18.41
N TRP A 312 0.95 3.52 -19.09
CA TRP A 312 0.90 2.05 -19.00
C TRP A 312 1.15 1.56 -17.57
N THR A 313 2.17 2.10 -16.91
CA THR A 313 2.52 1.77 -15.52
C THR A 313 1.39 2.15 -14.56
N ALA A 314 0.83 3.37 -14.68
CA ALA A 314 -0.28 3.82 -13.86
C ALA A 314 -1.51 2.92 -14.04
N PHE A 315 -1.85 2.57 -15.29
CA PHE A 315 -2.95 1.66 -15.57
C PHE A 315 -2.71 0.27 -14.96
N GLY A 316 -1.48 -0.25 -15.07
CA GLY A 316 -1.11 -1.55 -14.51
C GLY A 316 -1.18 -1.62 -13.00
N SER A 317 -0.73 -0.56 -12.35
CA SER A 317 -0.76 -0.42 -10.90
C SER A 317 -2.20 -0.49 -10.36
N VAL A 318 -3.10 0.35 -10.88
CA VAL A 318 -4.50 0.37 -10.41
C VAL A 318 -5.24 -0.94 -10.72
N PHE A 319 -4.90 -1.59 -11.83
CA PHE A 319 -5.45 -2.90 -12.19
C PHE A 319 -5.06 -3.96 -11.16
N ALA A 320 -3.78 -4.02 -10.78
CA ALA A 320 -3.27 -4.97 -9.80
C ALA A 320 -3.82 -4.70 -8.38
N LEU A 321 -3.85 -3.43 -7.96
CA LEU A 321 -4.38 -3.02 -6.67
C LEU A 321 -5.87 -3.38 -6.54
N LEU A 322 -6.70 -3.04 -7.51
CA LEU A 322 -8.14 -3.32 -7.46
C LEU A 322 -8.41 -4.83 -7.44
N LEU A 323 -7.62 -5.63 -8.18
CA LEU A 323 -7.69 -7.08 -8.15
C LEU A 323 -7.40 -7.63 -6.74
N GLY A 324 -6.29 -7.23 -6.13
CA GLY A 324 -5.86 -7.70 -4.81
C GLY A 324 -6.80 -7.22 -3.70
N TYR A 325 -7.12 -5.95 -3.70
CA TYR A 325 -7.90 -5.29 -2.65
C TYR A 325 -9.36 -5.74 -2.58
N SER A 326 -9.94 -6.13 -3.72
CA SER A 326 -11.32 -6.67 -3.75
C SER A 326 -11.48 -7.94 -2.91
N ARG A 327 -10.41 -8.67 -2.61
CA ARG A 327 -10.43 -9.91 -1.83
C ARG A 327 -10.47 -9.68 -0.32
N ILE A 328 -10.02 -8.52 0.18
CA ILE A 328 -9.92 -8.25 1.63
C ILE A 328 -11.30 -8.14 2.29
N PRO A 329 -12.25 -7.29 1.82
CA PRO A 329 -13.59 -7.27 2.38
C PRO A 329 -14.35 -8.59 2.20
N PHE A 330 -14.09 -9.30 1.10
CA PHE A 330 -14.68 -10.62 0.86
C PHE A 330 -14.23 -11.64 1.92
N ALA A 331 -12.94 -11.80 2.14
CA ALA A 331 -12.40 -12.76 3.11
C ALA A 331 -12.92 -12.51 4.54
N ALA A 332 -12.98 -11.24 4.95
CA ALA A 332 -13.54 -10.88 6.24
C ALA A 332 -15.05 -11.15 6.35
N ALA A 333 -15.80 -10.91 5.29
CA ALA A 333 -17.24 -11.18 5.25
C ALA A 333 -17.56 -12.69 5.22
N GLU A 334 -16.77 -13.48 4.48
CA GLU A 334 -16.85 -14.96 4.46
C GLU A 334 -16.56 -15.54 5.84
N SER A 335 -15.55 -15.02 6.54
CA SER A 335 -15.22 -15.39 7.93
C SER A 335 -16.24 -14.88 8.96
N GLY A 336 -17.29 -14.14 8.56
CA GLY A 336 -18.33 -13.65 9.45
C GLY A 336 -17.94 -12.46 10.33
N TYR A 337 -16.91 -11.69 9.95
CA TYR A 337 -16.42 -10.50 10.67
C TYR A 337 -16.74 -9.19 9.97
N PHE A 338 -17.43 -9.24 8.83
CA PHE A 338 -17.87 -8.06 8.10
C PHE A 338 -19.27 -8.28 7.51
N PHE A 339 -19.79 -7.30 6.77
CA PHE A 339 -21.12 -7.37 6.18
C PHE A 339 -21.23 -8.51 5.15
N ARG A 340 -22.23 -9.38 5.29
CA ARG A 340 -22.45 -10.56 4.42
C ARG A 340 -22.58 -10.24 2.93
N VAL A 341 -22.95 -9.01 2.57
CA VAL A 341 -23.07 -8.60 1.17
C VAL A 341 -21.74 -8.73 0.42
N PHE A 342 -20.62 -8.51 1.11
CA PHE A 342 -19.27 -8.63 0.52
C PHE A 342 -18.81 -10.09 0.34
N ALA A 343 -19.46 -11.07 0.99
CA ALA A 343 -19.19 -12.49 0.81
C ALA A 343 -19.76 -13.08 -0.50
N LYS A 344 -20.40 -12.27 -1.35
CA LYS A 344 -21.01 -12.75 -2.59
C LYS A 344 -19.97 -12.92 -3.69
N LEU A 345 -19.92 -14.15 -4.24
CA LEU A 345 -19.17 -14.46 -5.45
C LEU A 345 -20.07 -14.34 -6.69
N HIS A 346 -19.45 -14.04 -7.83
CA HIS A 346 -20.15 -14.05 -9.11
C HIS A 346 -20.53 -15.51 -9.49
N PRO A 347 -21.80 -15.79 -9.84
CA PRO A 347 -22.30 -17.17 -9.97
C PRO A 347 -21.55 -18.06 -10.97
N THR A 348 -20.99 -17.48 -12.04
CA THR A 348 -20.33 -18.24 -13.13
C THR A 348 -18.82 -17.98 -13.24
N LYS A 349 -18.31 -16.92 -12.60
CA LYS A 349 -16.90 -16.49 -12.74
C LYS A 349 -16.12 -16.58 -11.44
N GLU A 350 -16.78 -16.86 -10.31
CA GLU A 350 -16.20 -17.18 -9.01
C GLU A 350 -15.22 -16.12 -8.47
N PHE A 351 -15.56 -14.82 -8.62
CA PHE A 351 -14.80 -13.71 -8.04
C PHE A 351 -15.70 -12.80 -7.18
N PRO A 352 -15.16 -12.05 -6.21
CA PRO A 352 -15.92 -11.20 -5.29
C PRO A 352 -16.43 -9.92 -5.98
N TYR A 353 -17.50 -10.03 -6.77
CA TYR A 353 -17.99 -8.95 -7.62
C TYR A 353 -18.50 -7.73 -6.85
N VAL A 354 -19.09 -7.92 -5.66
CA VAL A 354 -19.57 -6.80 -4.83
C VAL A 354 -18.41 -5.97 -4.34
N SER A 355 -17.36 -6.61 -3.78
CA SER A 355 -16.15 -5.93 -3.33
C SER A 355 -15.47 -5.18 -4.49
N LEU A 356 -15.34 -5.84 -5.65
CA LEU A 356 -14.75 -5.24 -6.85
C LEU A 356 -15.49 -3.97 -7.29
N ILE A 357 -16.82 -4.02 -7.39
CA ILE A 357 -17.63 -2.88 -7.83
C ILE A 357 -17.58 -1.76 -6.80
N VAL A 358 -17.76 -2.06 -5.51
CA VAL A 358 -17.76 -1.05 -4.44
C VAL A 358 -16.41 -0.32 -4.39
N LEU A 359 -15.30 -1.07 -4.31
CA LEU A 359 -13.98 -0.47 -4.29
C LEU A 359 -13.67 0.30 -5.59
N GLY A 360 -14.04 -0.25 -6.74
CA GLY A 360 -13.84 0.40 -8.03
C GLY A 360 -14.62 1.71 -8.18
N VAL A 361 -15.88 1.75 -7.77
CA VAL A 361 -16.68 2.98 -7.81
C VAL A 361 -16.14 4.03 -6.83
N LEU A 362 -15.81 3.61 -5.60
CA LEU A 362 -15.21 4.52 -4.62
C LEU A 362 -13.87 5.08 -5.12
N SER A 363 -13.06 4.28 -5.82
CA SER A 363 -11.80 4.73 -6.41
C SER A 363 -12.00 5.77 -7.52
N ILE A 364 -13.02 5.61 -8.36
CA ILE A 364 -13.36 6.60 -9.38
C ILE A 364 -13.75 7.93 -8.72
N VAL A 365 -14.60 7.90 -7.69
CA VAL A 365 -15.03 9.10 -6.95
C VAL A 365 -13.84 9.76 -6.25
N ALA A 366 -12.98 8.98 -5.62
CA ALA A 366 -11.77 9.47 -4.97
C ALA A 366 -10.77 10.09 -5.97
N GLY A 367 -10.77 9.63 -7.23
CA GLY A 367 -9.96 10.18 -8.30
C GLY A 367 -10.33 11.61 -8.74
N PHE A 368 -11.40 12.19 -8.21
CA PHE A 368 -11.80 13.58 -8.47
C PHE A 368 -11.14 14.60 -7.51
N PHE A 369 -10.46 14.11 -6.49
CA PHE A 369 -9.70 14.94 -5.54
C PHE A 369 -8.27 15.17 -6.01
N SER A 370 -7.51 16.03 -5.30
CA SER A 370 -6.10 16.23 -5.56
C SER A 370 -5.25 15.03 -5.07
N LEU A 371 -4.11 14.79 -5.73
CA LEU A 371 -3.22 13.69 -5.34
C LEU A 371 -2.75 13.81 -3.90
N GLY A 372 -2.35 15.01 -3.46
CA GLY A 372 -1.92 15.25 -2.08
C GLY A 372 -3.02 14.94 -1.07
N THR A 373 -4.25 15.41 -1.31
CA THR A 373 -5.42 15.12 -0.45
C THR A 373 -5.68 13.62 -0.34
N VAL A 374 -5.59 12.91 -1.46
CA VAL A 374 -5.83 11.45 -1.50
C VAL A 374 -4.74 10.72 -0.71
N ILE A 375 -3.47 11.08 -0.87
CA ILE A 375 -2.35 10.47 -0.12
C ILE A 375 -2.50 10.74 1.38
N ASP A 376 -2.77 11.98 1.78
CA ASP A 376 -2.92 12.34 3.19
C ASP A 376 -4.10 11.60 3.85
N ALA A 377 -5.27 11.57 3.19
CA ALA A 377 -6.44 10.84 3.66
C ALA A 377 -6.20 9.32 3.76
N LEU A 378 -5.51 8.74 2.78
CA LEU A 378 -5.13 7.33 2.75
C LEU A 378 -4.27 6.96 3.96
N ILE A 379 -3.17 7.67 4.16
CA ILE A 379 -2.20 7.34 5.21
C ILE A 379 -2.84 7.52 6.59
N VAL A 380 -3.51 8.65 6.85
CA VAL A 380 -4.13 8.93 8.15
C VAL A 380 -5.21 7.91 8.50
N THR A 381 -6.00 7.47 7.51
CA THR A 381 -7.02 6.45 7.74
C THR A 381 -6.41 5.11 8.16
N ARG A 382 -5.23 4.74 7.66
CA ARG A 382 -4.54 3.48 8.00
C ARG A 382 -3.75 3.52 9.30
N ILE A 383 -3.22 4.69 9.70
CA ILE A 383 -2.27 4.79 10.82
C ILE A 383 -2.80 4.14 12.08
N LEU A 384 -4.00 4.50 12.53
CA LEU A 384 -4.47 4.16 13.87
C LEU A 384 -4.75 2.66 14.03
N VAL A 385 -5.42 2.04 13.09
CA VAL A 385 -5.84 0.64 13.19
C VAL A 385 -4.81 -0.30 12.58
N GLN A 386 -4.40 -0.04 11.35
CA GLN A 386 -3.55 -0.98 10.62
C GLN A 386 -2.11 -0.96 11.16
N PHE A 387 -1.50 0.20 11.29
CA PHE A 387 -0.09 0.27 11.69
C PHE A 387 0.07 0.31 13.21
N MET A 388 -0.42 1.34 13.89
CA MET A 388 -0.28 1.43 15.35
C MET A 388 -1.01 0.29 16.06
N GLY A 389 -2.20 -0.08 15.61
CA GLY A 389 -2.97 -1.20 16.16
C GLY A 389 -2.21 -2.53 16.06
N GLN A 390 -1.50 -2.80 14.96
CA GLN A 390 -0.69 -4.01 14.82
C GLN A 390 0.55 -4.01 15.71
N ILE A 391 1.23 -2.87 15.88
CA ILE A 391 2.36 -2.76 16.80
C ILE A 391 1.90 -3.09 18.23
N VAL A 392 0.79 -2.48 18.66
CA VAL A 392 0.17 -2.77 19.97
C VAL A 392 -0.24 -4.25 20.03
N GLY A 393 -0.83 -4.77 18.95
CA GLY A 393 -1.21 -6.18 18.83
C GLY A 393 -0.01 -7.13 19.02
N LEU A 394 1.13 -6.84 18.42
CA LEU A 394 2.36 -7.63 18.62
C LEU A 394 2.82 -7.61 20.08
N ILE A 395 2.80 -6.42 20.73
CA ILE A 395 3.16 -6.29 22.14
C ILE A 395 2.23 -7.13 23.03
N LEU A 396 0.91 -7.04 22.79
CA LEU A 396 -0.08 -7.82 23.51
C LEU A 396 0.10 -9.32 23.28
N LEU A 397 0.34 -9.75 22.04
CA LEU A 397 0.55 -11.14 21.69
C LEU A 397 1.80 -11.72 22.39
N ARG A 398 2.88 -10.95 22.44
CA ARG A 398 4.10 -11.38 23.17
C ARG A 398 3.87 -11.52 24.67
N ARG A 399 3.01 -10.67 25.25
CA ARG A 399 2.68 -10.69 26.68
C ARG A 399 1.69 -11.79 27.02
N ASN A 400 0.64 -11.96 26.22
CA ASN A 400 -0.50 -12.83 26.55
C ASN A 400 -0.33 -14.26 26.04
N ALA A 401 0.52 -14.47 25.02
CA ALA A 401 0.83 -15.77 24.46
C ALA A 401 2.37 -15.97 24.34
N PRO A 402 3.11 -16.02 25.46
CA PRO A 402 4.57 -16.13 25.45
C PRO A 402 5.05 -17.44 24.79
N ASP A 403 4.29 -18.52 24.94
CA ASP A 403 4.62 -19.87 24.43
C ASP A 403 4.26 -20.05 22.94
N MET A 404 3.64 -19.05 22.30
CA MET A 404 3.33 -19.11 20.87
C MET A 404 4.61 -19.28 20.06
N GLU A 405 4.62 -20.23 19.15
CA GLU A 405 5.74 -20.45 18.24
C GLU A 405 5.92 -19.23 17.32
N ARG A 406 7.12 -18.65 17.33
CA ARG A 406 7.53 -17.52 16.48
C ARG A 406 8.78 -17.90 15.71
N PRO A 407 8.64 -18.45 14.49
CA PRO A 407 9.78 -18.86 13.66
C PRO A 407 10.72 -17.69 13.32
N TYR A 408 10.17 -16.48 13.25
CA TYR A 408 10.92 -15.23 13.19
C TYR A 408 10.59 -14.39 14.42
N ARG A 409 11.62 -13.93 15.12
CA ARG A 409 11.51 -12.96 16.21
C ARG A 409 12.22 -11.68 15.80
N MET A 410 11.54 -10.55 15.95
CA MET A 410 12.09 -9.23 15.65
C MET A 410 13.42 -9.01 16.38
N TRP A 411 14.45 -8.63 15.62
CA TRP A 411 15.76 -8.31 16.16
C TRP A 411 15.67 -7.05 17.01
N LEU A 412 16.45 -6.97 18.06
CA LEU A 412 16.53 -5.83 18.99
C LEU A 412 15.17 -5.39 19.58
N TYR A 413 14.21 -6.30 19.68
CA TYR A 413 12.94 -6.00 20.37
C TYR A 413 13.20 -5.44 21.78
N PRO A 414 12.52 -4.33 22.22
CA PRO A 414 11.38 -3.67 21.59
C PRO A 414 11.74 -2.48 20.67
N ILE A 415 13.02 -2.20 20.42
CA ILE A 415 13.48 -0.98 19.75
C ILE A 415 12.79 -0.72 18.40
N PRO A 416 12.75 -1.65 17.42
CA PRO A 416 12.08 -1.38 16.16
C PRO A 416 10.57 -1.12 16.31
N ALA A 417 9.89 -1.82 17.22
CA ALA A 417 8.48 -1.58 17.49
C ALA A 417 8.23 -0.18 18.06
N VAL A 418 9.09 0.29 18.95
CA VAL A 418 9.02 1.66 19.52
C VAL A 418 9.34 2.70 18.46
N VAL A 419 10.38 2.48 17.64
CA VAL A 419 10.75 3.40 16.55
C VAL A 419 9.60 3.51 15.54
N ALA A 420 9.01 2.39 15.13
CA ALA A 420 7.86 2.39 14.25
C ALA A 420 6.66 3.15 14.87
N LEU A 421 6.34 2.88 16.14
CA LEU A 421 5.24 3.55 16.84
C LEU A 421 5.46 5.05 16.94
N LEU A 422 6.65 5.50 17.34
CA LEU A 422 7.00 6.93 17.40
C LEU A 422 7.00 7.57 16.01
N GLY A 423 7.46 6.85 14.99
CA GLY A 423 7.40 7.28 13.60
C GLY A 423 5.96 7.49 13.12
N TRP A 424 5.06 6.56 13.42
CA TRP A 424 3.63 6.69 13.08
C TRP A 424 2.96 7.83 13.86
N ILE A 425 3.31 8.02 15.15
CA ILE A 425 2.84 9.16 15.94
C ILE A 425 3.36 10.48 15.34
N PHE A 426 4.63 10.56 14.94
CA PHE A 426 5.19 11.74 14.29
C PHE A 426 4.45 12.08 12.99
N VAL A 427 4.24 11.09 12.11
CA VAL A 427 3.50 11.27 10.86
C VAL A 427 2.08 11.73 11.11
N PHE A 428 1.39 11.15 12.11
CA PHE A 428 0.03 11.55 12.48
C PHE A 428 -0.01 12.98 13.05
N ALA A 429 0.88 13.31 13.99
CA ALA A 429 0.93 14.62 14.67
C ALA A 429 1.31 15.77 13.73
N THR A 430 2.05 15.50 12.65
CA THR A 430 2.45 16.48 11.64
C THR A 430 1.45 16.62 10.49
N THR A 431 0.33 15.89 10.55
CA THR A 431 -0.74 15.99 9.57
C THR A 431 -1.64 17.18 9.85
N GLN A 432 -2.24 17.74 8.80
CA GLN A 432 -3.20 18.82 8.91
C GLN A 432 -4.43 18.39 9.72
N ILE A 433 -4.95 19.30 10.54
CA ILE A 433 -5.99 18.97 11.52
C ILE A 433 -7.30 18.48 10.90
N ASP A 434 -7.67 19.02 9.73
CA ASP A 434 -8.85 18.60 8.96
C ASP A 434 -8.73 17.15 8.45
N VAL A 435 -7.54 16.74 8.04
CA VAL A 435 -7.26 15.37 7.63
C VAL A 435 -7.29 14.42 8.83
N ILE A 436 -6.79 14.86 9.99
CA ILE A 436 -6.90 14.10 11.24
C ILE A 436 -8.38 13.90 11.61
N PHE A 437 -9.19 14.97 11.56
CA PHE A 437 -10.63 14.86 11.81
C PHE A 437 -11.33 13.91 10.82
N PHE A 438 -10.92 13.92 9.55
CA PHE A 438 -11.42 12.95 8.57
C PHE A 438 -11.10 11.51 9.01
N GLY A 439 -9.84 11.19 9.32
CA GLY A 439 -9.43 9.84 9.72
C GLY A 439 -10.10 9.36 11.00
N VAL A 440 -10.16 10.21 12.03
CA VAL A 440 -10.85 9.92 13.29
C VAL A 440 -12.36 9.76 13.06
N GLY A 441 -12.96 10.60 12.21
CA GLY A 441 -14.38 10.51 11.83
C GLY A 441 -14.70 9.20 11.13
N VAL A 442 -13.85 8.75 10.22
CA VAL A 442 -13.98 7.44 9.55
C VAL A 442 -14.01 6.30 10.59
N LEU A 443 -13.10 6.34 11.57
CA LEU A 443 -13.07 5.32 12.63
C LEU A 443 -14.27 5.40 13.58
N ALA A 444 -14.70 6.60 13.93
CA ALA A 444 -15.90 6.80 14.77
C ALA A 444 -17.17 6.26 14.08
N LEU A 445 -17.31 6.53 12.78
CA LEU A 445 -18.40 5.94 11.97
C LEU A 445 -18.28 4.43 11.88
N GLY A 446 -17.06 3.90 11.75
CA GLY A 446 -16.79 2.46 11.76
C GLY A 446 -17.16 1.81 13.09
N PHE A 447 -16.86 2.47 14.19
CA PHE A 447 -17.25 2.01 15.52
C PHE A 447 -18.78 1.99 15.68
N ALA A 448 -19.47 3.05 15.28
CA ALA A 448 -20.93 3.10 15.28
C ALA A 448 -21.55 2.01 14.38
N ALA A 449 -21.01 1.83 13.18
CA ALA A 449 -21.43 0.76 12.26
C ALA A 449 -21.20 -0.63 12.87
N PHE A 450 -20.07 -0.85 13.57
CA PHE A 450 -19.81 -2.09 14.29
C PHE A 450 -20.83 -2.35 15.38
N LEU A 451 -21.19 -1.35 16.18
CA LEU A 451 -22.19 -1.50 17.24
C LEU A 451 -23.58 -1.87 16.66
N LEU A 452 -24.02 -1.17 15.61
CA LEU A 452 -25.28 -1.48 14.93
C LEU A 452 -25.28 -2.89 14.32
N TRP A 453 -24.18 -3.26 13.67
CA TRP A 453 -24.03 -4.59 13.08
C TRP A 453 -24.02 -5.69 14.16
N SER A 454 -23.30 -5.47 15.26
CA SER A 454 -23.23 -6.41 16.39
C SER A 454 -24.58 -6.57 17.08
N TRP A 455 -25.33 -5.49 17.22
CA TRP A 455 -26.70 -5.54 17.76
C TRP A 455 -27.62 -6.39 16.89
N ASN A 456 -27.63 -6.11 15.57
CA ASN A 456 -28.47 -6.85 14.63
C ASN A 456 -28.10 -8.35 14.53
N THR A 457 -26.85 -8.68 14.73
CA THR A 457 -26.34 -10.07 14.64
C THR A 457 -26.30 -10.77 15.99
N LYS A 458 -26.72 -10.10 17.09
CA LYS A 458 -26.70 -10.58 18.48
C LYS A 458 -25.32 -11.11 18.90
N ARG A 459 -24.25 -10.40 18.52
CA ARG A 459 -22.86 -10.73 18.84
C ARG A 459 -22.29 -9.74 19.85
N TRP A 460 -21.09 -10.05 20.40
CA TRP A 460 -20.41 -9.12 21.32
C TRP A 460 -20.39 -7.68 20.77
N PRO A 461 -20.71 -6.62 21.53
CA PRO A 461 -20.99 -6.61 22.99
C PRO A 461 -22.45 -6.90 23.38
N PHE A 462 -23.38 -7.12 22.45
CA PHE A 462 -24.83 -7.26 22.71
C PHE A 462 -25.34 -8.71 22.77
N GLY A 463 -24.49 -9.71 22.55
CA GLY A 463 -24.81 -11.13 22.61
C GLY A 463 -23.85 -11.92 23.49
N LEU A 464 -24.24 -13.18 23.80
CA LEU A 464 -23.37 -14.12 24.52
C LEU A 464 -22.11 -14.40 23.68
N VAL A 465 -20.96 -14.43 24.34
CA VAL A 465 -19.71 -14.91 23.74
C VAL A 465 -19.86 -16.42 23.56
N GLU A 466 -19.94 -16.90 22.33
CA GLU A 466 -19.88 -18.33 22.05
C GLU A 466 -18.55 -18.84 22.63
N ALA A 467 -18.61 -19.77 23.57
CA ALA A 467 -17.41 -20.43 24.09
C ALA A 467 -16.70 -21.08 22.91
N ALA A 468 -15.41 -20.79 22.74
CA ALA A 468 -14.59 -21.40 21.72
C ALA A 468 -14.59 -22.92 21.94
N SER A 469 -15.29 -23.64 21.05
CA SER A 469 -15.25 -25.11 20.98
C SER A 469 -13.99 -25.57 20.26
#